data_60ecdf24eb89de75b4f74144d740ed6d
#
_entry.id   60ecdf24eb89de75b4f74144d740ed6d
#
_cell.length_a   1.000
_cell.length_b   1.000
_cell.length_c   1.000
_cell.angle_alpha   90.00
_cell.angle_beta   90.00
_cell.angle_gamma   90.00
#
_symmetry.space_group_name_H-M   'P 1'
#
loop_
_entity.id
_entity.type
_entity.pdbx_description
1 polymer ?
#
loop_
_entity_poly.entity_id
_entity_poly.type
_entity_poly.pdbx_seq_one_letter_code
_entity_poly.pdbx_strand_id
1 'polypeptide(L)'
;MPAKAVPAPESAIKRAAHKVQQTENFRKAVAANKAEKTKLKKTAYLRGLKYSRAYRATEAKLVTQRRQAKSHGNFFQEAKAKIAVVTRIRGIAKVAPKQRKVLQLIRLRQIFNTVLVKLNKPMQNMLRLVEPYIAYGYPSLKTVRGLLYKRGHLKINGQRVKIQDNKQIKDKFNNEDIVCIEDMVNQIFTVGKHFRTVTNGMWPFKLSPPKGGMRQKRRHFVEGGDFGNRESLINKFLVRCI
;
A
#
# COMPACT_ATOMS: atom_id res chain seq x y z
N MET A 1 9.26 -32.65 66.16
CA MET A 1 8.25 -33.13 65.21
C MET A 1 8.10 -32.08 64.14
N PRO A 2 8.23 -32.35 62.79
CA PRO A 2 8.01 -31.37 61.78
C PRO A 2 6.50 -31.02 61.71
N ALA A 3 6.20 -29.73 61.72
CA ALA A 3 4.84 -29.22 61.64
C ALA A 3 4.17 -29.71 60.32
N LYS A 4 3.02 -30.38 60.43
CA LYS A 4 2.22 -30.77 59.30
C LYS A 4 1.79 -29.52 58.54
N ALA A 5 2.21 -29.37 57.27
CA ALA A 5 1.79 -28.26 56.43
C ALA A 5 0.27 -28.26 56.28
N VAL A 6 -0.38 -27.15 56.60
CA VAL A 6 -1.82 -26.99 56.43
C VAL A 6 -2.13 -27.06 54.93
N PRO A 7 -3.07 -27.93 54.48
CA PRO A 7 -3.38 -28.03 53.07
C PRO A 7 -3.97 -26.71 52.55
N ALA A 8 -3.50 -26.27 51.39
CA ALA A 8 -3.98 -25.02 50.77
C ALA A 8 -5.49 -25.11 50.50
N PRO A 9 -6.25 -24.00 50.63
CA PRO A 9 -7.67 -23.96 50.33
C PRO A 9 -7.97 -24.45 48.88
N GLU A 10 -9.05 -25.19 48.68
CA GLU A 10 -9.42 -25.76 47.36
C GLU A 10 -9.51 -24.71 46.27
N SER A 11 -9.98 -23.50 46.61
CA SER A 11 -10.02 -22.35 45.69
C SER A 11 -8.63 -21.91 45.23
N ALA A 12 -7.60 -22.00 46.07
CA ALA A 12 -6.23 -21.66 45.70
C ALA A 12 -5.62 -22.72 44.77
N ILE A 13 -5.91 -24.00 45.02
CA ILE A 13 -5.48 -25.12 44.17
C ILE A 13 -6.15 -24.99 42.75
N LYS A 14 -7.46 -24.74 42.71
CA LYS A 14 -8.18 -24.52 41.44
C LYS A 14 -7.65 -23.31 40.65
N ARG A 15 -7.34 -22.18 41.34
CA ARG A 15 -6.73 -21.00 40.72
C ARG A 15 -5.34 -21.31 40.16
N ALA A 16 -4.52 -22.05 40.91
CA ALA A 16 -3.18 -22.43 40.44
C ALA A 16 -3.26 -23.35 39.21
N ALA A 17 -4.12 -24.36 39.21
CA ALA A 17 -4.34 -25.25 38.08
C ALA A 17 -4.83 -24.47 36.85
N HIS A 18 -5.81 -23.56 37.01
CA HIS A 18 -6.30 -22.72 35.93
C HIS A 18 -5.21 -21.81 35.36
N LYS A 19 -4.36 -21.23 36.22
CA LYS A 19 -3.24 -20.39 35.78
C LYS A 19 -2.21 -21.20 34.98
N VAL A 20 -1.89 -22.41 35.43
CA VAL A 20 -1.00 -23.33 34.68
C VAL A 20 -1.60 -23.64 33.29
N GLN A 21 -2.85 -24.01 33.27
CA GLN A 21 -3.54 -24.31 31.99
C GLN A 21 -3.58 -23.10 31.05
N GLN A 22 -3.84 -21.90 31.55
CA GLN A 22 -3.76 -20.66 30.77
C GLN A 22 -2.37 -20.42 30.20
N THR A 23 -1.30 -20.61 31.01
CA THR A 23 0.08 -20.43 30.54
C THR A 23 0.47 -21.44 29.49
N GLU A 24 0.05 -22.71 29.62
CA GLU A 24 0.27 -23.74 28.59
C GLU A 24 -0.47 -23.44 27.30
N ASN A 25 -1.74 -23.05 27.37
CA ASN A 25 -2.53 -22.65 26.21
C ASN A 25 -1.90 -21.44 25.51
N PHE A 26 -1.42 -20.44 26.27
CA PHE A 26 -0.70 -19.31 25.72
C PHE A 26 0.61 -19.74 25.03
N ARG A 27 1.41 -20.60 25.65
CA ARG A 27 2.65 -21.12 25.04
C ARG A 27 2.38 -21.87 23.74
N LYS A 28 1.36 -22.73 23.71
CA LYS A 28 0.91 -23.46 22.49
C LYS A 28 0.47 -22.48 21.39
N ALA A 29 -0.33 -21.47 21.74
CA ALA A 29 -0.76 -20.43 20.79
C ALA A 29 0.41 -19.61 20.23
N VAL A 30 1.38 -19.23 21.07
CA VAL A 30 2.59 -18.51 20.64
C VAL A 30 3.43 -19.38 19.69
N ALA A 31 3.63 -20.66 20.01
CA ALA A 31 4.38 -21.59 19.17
C ALA A 31 3.68 -21.79 17.79
N ALA A 32 2.37 -21.99 17.78
CA ALA A 32 1.57 -22.10 16.55
C ALA A 32 1.68 -20.83 15.69
N ASN A 33 1.53 -19.66 16.30
CA ASN A 33 1.68 -18.38 15.60
C ASN A 33 3.09 -18.19 15.02
N LYS A 34 4.14 -18.60 15.74
CA LYS A 34 5.54 -18.54 15.26
C LYS A 34 5.74 -19.46 14.04
N ALA A 35 5.22 -20.68 14.10
CA ALA A 35 5.28 -21.63 13.00
C ALA A 35 4.54 -21.11 11.76
N GLU A 36 3.33 -20.56 11.91
CA GLU A 36 2.56 -19.94 10.82
C GLU A 36 3.32 -18.76 10.21
N LYS A 37 3.85 -17.85 11.02
CA LYS A 37 4.67 -16.71 10.54
C LYS A 37 5.87 -17.18 9.72
N THR A 38 6.53 -18.25 10.14
CA THR A 38 7.68 -18.82 9.41
C THR A 38 7.26 -19.39 8.05
N LYS A 39 6.13 -20.12 7.99
CA LYS A 39 5.56 -20.61 6.72
C LYS A 39 5.21 -19.44 5.79
N LEU A 40 4.54 -18.41 6.30
CA LEU A 40 4.18 -17.23 5.52
C LEU A 40 5.41 -16.45 5.00
N LYS A 41 6.50 -16.38 5.77
CA LYS A 41 7.76 -15.78 5.32
C LYS A 41 8.37 -16.54 4.14
N LYS A 42 8.41 -17.88 4.20
CA LYS A 42 8.90 -18.73 3.08
C LYS A 42 8.04 -18.51 1.82
N THR A 43 6.72 -18.54 1.97
CA THR A 43 5.79 -18.29 0.84
C THR A 43 6.00 -16.88 0.24
N ALA A 44 6.13 -15.86 1.09
CA ALA A 44 6.37 -14.48 0.64
C ALA A 44 7.70 -14.34 -0.12
N TYR A 45 8.75 -15.01 0.33
CA TYR A 45 10.04 -15.02 -0.37
C TYR A 45 9.94 -15.64 -1.77
N LEU A 46 9.32 -16.82 -1.87
CA LEU A 46 9.15 -17.50 -3.16
C LEU A 46 8.30 -16.68 -4.14
N ARG A 47 7.20 -16.10 -3.66
CA ARG A 47 6.35 -15.18 -4.45
C ARG A 47 7.11 -13.93 -4.88
N GLY A 48 7.91 -13.34 -3.98
CA GLY A 48 8.77 -12.19 -4.28
C GLY A 48 9.78 -12.48 -5.40
N LEU A 49 10.41 -13.65 -5.37
CA LEU A 49 11.31 -14.10 -6.44
C LEU A 49 10.57 -14.27 -7.77
N LYS A 50 9.39 -14.91 -7.77
CA LYS A 50 8.56 -15.09 -8.95
C LYS A 50 8.20 -13.73 -9.58
N TYR A 51 7.73 -12.77 -8.78
CA TYR A 51 7.38 -11.44 -9.26
C TYR A 51 8.60 -10.66 -9.75
N SER A 52 9.73 -10.74 -9.06
CA SER A 52 10.97 -10.07 -9.49
C SER A 52 11.42 -10.58 -10.87
N ARG A 53 11.36 -11.89 -11.12
CA ARG A 53 11.65 -12.48 -12.43
C ARG A 53 10.65 -11.99 -13.49
N ALA A 54 9.36 -11.94 -13.19
CA ALA A 54 8.33 -11.46 -14.10
C ALA A 54 8.54 -9.98 -14.47
N TYR A 55 8.86 -9.11 -13.49
CA TYR A 55 9.14 -7.69 -13.76
C TYR A 55 10.37 -7.50 -14.65
N ARG A 56 11.47 -8.23 -14.39
CA ARG A 56 12.67 -8.20 -15.24
C ARG A 56 12.37 -8.68 -16.66
N ALA A 57 11.58 -9.74 -16.82
CA ALA A 57 11.18 -10.25 -18.13
C ALA A 57 10.32 -9.23 -18.91
N THR A 58 9.39 -8.52 -18.25
CA THR A 58 8.60 -7.47 -18.91
C THR A 58 9.46 -6.29 -19.32
N GLU A 59 10.40 -5.86 -18.48
CA GLU A 59 11.34 -4.77 -18.79
C GLU A 59 12.28 -5.16 -19.95
N ALA A 60 12.83 -6.37 -19.95
CA ALA A 60 13.65 -6.89 -21.04
C ALA A 60 12.88 -6.92 -22.36
N LYS A 61 11.61 -7.37 -22.36
CA LYS A 61 10.74 -7.33 -23.55
C LYS A 61 10.58 -5.92 -24.11
N LEU A 62 10.35 -4.92 -23.27
CA LEU A 62 10.22 -3.52 -23.70
C LEU A 62 11.52 -3.03 -24.35
N VAL A 63 12.67 -3.33 -23.76
CA VAL A 63 13.98 -2.98 -24.31
C VAL A 63 14.20 -3.65 -25.69
N THR A 64 13.86 -4.92 -25.81
CA THR A 64 13.98 -5.66 -27.07
C THR A 64 13.07 -5.07 -28.14
N GLN A 65 11.82 -4.78 -27.82
CA GLN A 65 10.87 -4.15 -28.74
C GLN A 65 11.33 -2.78 -29.23
N ARG A 66 11.90 -1.94 -28.35
CA ARG A 66 12.48 -0.64 -28.74
C ARG A 66 13.67 -0.82 -29.70
N ARG A 67 14.54 -1.78 -29.43
CA ARG A 67 15.71 -2.10 -30.29
C ARG A 67 15.24 -2.59 -31.66
N GLN A 68 14.28 -3.49 -31.70
CA GLN A 68 13.70 -4.00 -32.96
C GLN A 68 13.03 -2.88 -33.78
N ALA A 69 12.22 -2.02 -33.14
CA ALA A 69 11.62 -0.89 -33.82
C ALA A 69 12.68 0.04 -34.42
N LYS A 70 13.75 0.33 -33.68
CA LYS A 70 14.85 1.14 -34.17
C LYS A 70 15.61 0.50 -35.35
N SER A 71 15.85 -0.81 -35.31
CA SER A 71 16.53 -1.53 -36.41
C SER A 71 15.70 -1.56 -37.68
N HIS A 72 14.36 -1.56 -37.58
CA HIS A 72 13.43 -1.49 -38.70
C HIS A 72 13.03 -0.07 -39.13
N GLY A 73 13.66 0.96 -38.56
CA GLY A 73 13.31 2.37 -38.84
C GLY A 73 11.93 2.81 -38.33
N ASN A 74 11.29 2.02 -37.47
CA ASN A 74 9.96 2.28 -36.94
C ASN A 74 10.01 2.98 -35.56
N PHE A 75 8.91 3.65 -35.19
CA PHE A 75 8.74 4.25 -33.88
C PHE A 75 8.09 3.26 -32.91
N PHE A 76 8.66 3.11 -31.72
CA PHE A 76 8.07 2.33 -30.63
C PHE A 76 7.30 3.23 -29.68
N GLN A 77 5.99 3.03 -29.58
CA GLN A 77 5.14 3.70 -28.60
C GLN A 77 4.81 2.77 -27.45
N GLU A 78 5.18 3.15 -26.24
CA GLU A 78 4.83 2.40 -25.04
C GLU A 78 3.32 2.42 -24.77
N ALA A 79 2.85 1.34 -24.11
CA ALA A 79 1.47 1.28 -23.68
C ALA A 79 1.17 2.38 -22.65
N LYS A 80 -0.02 2.98 -22.74
CA LYS A 80 -0.47 4.00 -21.78
C LYS A 80 -0.48 3.45 -20.36
N ALA A 81 -0.12 4.30 -19.39
CA ALA A 81 -0.12 3.93 -17.99
C ALA A 81 -1.51 3.52 -17.51
N LYS A 82 -1.60 2.36 -16.84
CA LYS A 82 -2.84 1.80 -16.30
C LYS A 82 -3.17 2.29 -14.90
N ILE A 83 -2.16 2.77 -14.17
CA ILE A 83 -2.25 3.20 -12.77
C ILE A 83 -1.71 4.62 -12.62
N ALA A 84 -2.33 5.38 -11.73
CA ALA A 84 -1.79 6.65 -11.24
C ALA A 84 -1.74 6.68 -9.71
N VAL A 85 -0.75 7.38 -9.19
CA VAL A 85 -0.70 7.81 -7.80
C VAL A 85 -1.20 9.25 -7.74
N VAL A 86 -2.08 9.53 -6.79
CA VAL A 86 -2.71 10.84 -6.63
C VAL A 86 -2.49 11.32 -5.20
N THR A 87 -1.87 12.47 -5.05
CA THR A 87 -1.54 13.09 -3.76
C THR A 87 -2.21 14.46 -3.66
N ARG A 88 -2.92 14.72 -2.56
CA ARG A 88 -3.49 16.04 -2.31
C ARG A 88 -2.41 17.00 -1.80
N ILE A 89 -2.27 18.15 -2.43
CA ILE A 89 -1.25 19.16 -2.10
C ILE A 89 -1.83 20.46 -1.51
N ARG A 90 -3.15 20.65 -1.56
CA ARG A 90 -3.84 21.83 -0.99
C ARG A 90 -4.77 21.44 0.15
N GLY A 91 -4.98 22.37 1.07
CA GLY A 91 -5.80 22.20 2.25
C GLY A 91 -7.29 22.05 1.95
N ILE A 92 -8.11 21.98 3.00
CA ILE A 92 -9.55 21.73 2.94
C ILE A 92 -10.41 23.01 2.85
N ALA A 93 -9.84 24.16 3.23
CA ALA A 93 -10.56 25.43 3.25
C ALA A 93 -10.79 25.97 1.84
N LYS A 94 -11.90 26.67 1.64
CA LYS A 94 -12.28 27.36 0.38
C LYS A 94 -12.26 26.43 -0.85
N VAL A 95 -12.69 25.16 -0.70
CA VAL A 95 -12.86 24.20 -1.79
C VAL A 95 -14.32 24.17 -2.19
N ALA A 96 -14.62 24.41 -3.48
CA ALA A 96 -15.98 24.38 -4.00
C ALA A 96 -16.65 22.99 -3.81
N PRO A 97 -17.99 22.93 -3.66
CA PRO A 97 -18.70 21.70 -3.30
C PRO A 97 -18.45 20.54 -4.26
N LYS A 98 -18.43 20.79 -5.56
CA LYS A 98 -18.18 19.79 -6.61
C LYS A 98 -16.79 19.12 -6.46
N GLN A 99 -15.75 19.94 -6.34
CA GLN A 99 -14.37 19.46 -6.15
C GLN A 99 -14.21 18.74 -4.79
N ARG A 100 -14.85 19.25 -3.73
CA ARG A 100 -14.86 18.62 -2.41
C ARG A 100 -15.45 17.22 -2.47
N LYS A 101 -16.56 17.03 -3.16
CA LYS A 101 -17.20 15.72 -3.34
C LYS A 101 -16.29 14.74 -4.08
N VAL A 102 -15.66 15.18 -5.18
CA VAL A 102 -14.71 14.34 -5.94
C VAL A 102 -13.51 13.94 -5.08
N LEU A 103 -12.92 14.88 -4.31
CA LEU A 103 -11.81 14.57 -3.41
C LEU A 103 -12.21 13.56 -2.31
N GLN A 104 -13.45 13.63 -1.82
CA GLN A 104 -14.00 12.65 -0.87
C GLN A 104 -14.16 11.26 -1.51
N LEU A 105 -14.68 11.19 -2.74
CA LEU A 105 -14.84 9.93 -3.48
C LEU A 105 -13.49 9.24 -3.73
N ILE A 106 -12.45 10.01 -4.07
CA ILE A 106 -11.08 9.50 -4.23
C ILE A 106 -10.41 9.23 -2.87
N ARG A 107 -11.04 9.55 -1.74
CA ARG A 107 -10.52 9.42 -0.36
C ARG A 107 -9.36 10.36 -0.01
N LEU A 108 -9.23 11.48 -0.72
CA LEU A 108 -8.23 12.52 -0.48
C LEU A 108 -8.78 13.61 0.45
N ARG A 109 -9.10 13.26 1.71
CA ARG A 109 -9.75 14.18 2.66
C ARG A 109 -8.81 15.22 3.28
N GLN A 110 -7.53 14.88 3.44
CA GLN A 110 -6.52 15.74 4.07
C GLN A 110 -5.35 15.99 3.13
N ILE A 111 -4.58 17.04 3.40
CA ILE A 111 -3.33 17.33 2.69
C ILE A 111 -2.34 16.16 2.85
N PHE A 112 -1.56 15.89 1.83
CA PHE A 112 -0.60 14.78 1.72
C PHE A 112 -1.21 13.36 1.88
N ASN A 113 -2.56 13.25 1.88
CA ASN A 113 -3.16 11.95 1.63
C ASN A 113 -2.90 11.54 0.19
N THR A 114 -2.52 10.27 0.03
CA THR A 114 -2.16 9.69 -1.27
C THR A 114 -2.93 8.41 -1.50
N VAL A 115 -3.39 8.20 -2.72
CA VAL A 115 -4.14 7.02 -3.14
C VAL A 115 -3.63 6.54 -4.49
N LEU A 116 -3.67 5.23 -4.71
CA LEU A 116 -3.41 4.59 -6.01
C LEU A 116 -4.74 4.33 -6.69
N VAL A 117 -4.87 4.78 -7.94
CA VAL A 117 -6.11 4.70 -8.73
C VAL A 117 -5.85 4.06 -10.09
N LYS A 118 -6.83 3.28 -10.57
CA LYS A 118 -6.82 2.77 -11.95
C LYS A 118 -7.24 3.90 -12.90
N LEU A 119 -6.48 4.10 -13.97
CA LEU A 119 -6.75 5.12 -14.97
C LEU A 119 -7.80 4.64 -15.95
N ASN A 120 -9.05 5.06 -15.73
CA ASN A 120 -10.18 4.91 -16.64
C ASN A 120 -10.61 6.31 -17.10
N LYS A 121 -11.37 6.42 -18.22
CA LYS A 121 -11.93 7.69 -18.69
C LYS A 121 -12.70 8.47 -17.60
N PRO A 122 -13.61 7.84 -16.82
CA PRO A 122 -14.27 8.52 -15.69
C PRO A 122 -13.30 9.04 -14.63
N MET A 123 -12.28 8.25 -14.26
CA MET A 123 -11.27 8.67 -13.29
C MET A 123 -10.45 9.85 -13.82
N GLN A 124 -10.06 9.84 -15.09
CA GLN A 124 -9.36 10.97 -15.72
C GLN A 124 -10.19 12.24 -15.66
N ASN A 125 -11.50 12.15 -15.94
CA ASN A 125 -12.40 13.30 -15.83
C ASN A 125 -12.50 13.82 -14.39
N MET A 126 -12.58 12.92 -13.40
CA MET A 126 -12.54 13.33 -11.99
C MET A 126 -11.20 13.98 -11.61
N LEU A 127 -10.08 13.48 -12.10
CA LEU A 127 -8.75 14.08 -11.84
C LEU A 127 -8.64 15.48 -12.44
N ARG A 128 -9.16 15.73 -13.66
CA ARG A 128 -9.20 17.07 -14.27
C ARG A 128 -10.00 18.05 -13.43
N LEU A 129 -11.16 17.65 -12.87
CA LEU A 129 -11.98 18.51 -12.00
C LEU A 129 -11.26 18.97 -10.74
N VAL A 130 -10.39 18.14 -10.19
CA VAL A 130 -9.67 18.43 -8.93
C VAL A 130 -8.20 18.76 -9.14
N GLU A 131 -7.77 18.93 -10.38
CA GLU A 131 -6.38 19.13 -10.77
C GLU A 131 -5.66 20.21 -9.95
N PRO A 132 -6.24 21.41 -9.67
CA PRO A 132 -5.59 22.45 -8.88
C PRO A 132 -5.29 22.07 -7.43
N TYR A 133 -5.86 20.98 -6.92
CA TYR A 133 -5.73 20.51 -5.54
C TYR A 133 -4.81 19.32 -5.38
N ILE A 134 -4.42 18.67 -6.48
CA ILE A 134 -3.68 17.40 -6.48
C ILE A 134 -2.40 17.49 -7.31
N ALA A 135 -1.45 16.63 -6.96
CA ALA A 135 -0.35 16.24 -7.82
C ALA A 135 -0.50 14.75 -8.14
N TYR A 136 -0.48 14.38 -9.39
CA TYR A 136 -0.63 12.99 -9.80
C TYR A 136 0.36 12.61 -10.89
N GLY A 137 0.53 11.31 -11.12
CA GLY A 137 1.42 10.79 -12.15
C GLY A 137 1.57 9.29 -12.05
N TYR A 138 2.53 8.74 -12.79
CA TYR A 138 2.69 7.29 -12.97
C TYR A 138 3.76 6.74 -12.03
N PRO A 139 3.37 5.89 -11.05
CA PRO A 139 4.30 5.38 -10.07
C PRO A 139 5.18 4.29 -10.66
N SER A 140 6.48 4.32 -10.31
CA SER A 140 7.39 3.21 -10.55
C SER A 140 7.16 2.08 -9.54
N LEU A 141 7.61 0.87 -9.85
CA LEU A 141 7.56 -0.28 -8.94
C LEU A 141 8.24 0.03 -7.60
N LYS A 142 9.38 0.72 -7.63
CA LYS A 142 10.11 1.16 -6.42
C LYS A 142 9.25 2.09 -5.55
N THR A 143 8.51 3.00 -6.16
CA THR A 143 7.63 3.92 -5.44
C THR A 143 6.43 3.20 -4.82
N VAL A 144 5.79 2.28 -5.56
CA VAL A 144 4.69 1.47 -5.03
C VAL A 144 5.15 0.63 -3.83
N ARG A 145 6.30 -0.03 -3.93
CA ARG A 145 6.91 -0.73 -2.81
C ARG A 145 7.19 0.20 -1.63
N GLY A 146 7.81 1.35 -1.87
CA GLY A 146 8.09 2.33 -0.83
C GLY A 146 6.85 2.81 -0.09
N LEU A 147 5.76 3.07 -0.81
CA LEU A 147 4.47 3.44 -0.21
C LEU A 147 3.89 2.33 0.67
N LEU A 148 3.87 1.09 0.18
CA LEU A 148 3.31 -0.05 0.92
C LEU A 148 4.14 -0.42 2.15
N TYR A 149 5.45 -0.56 2.00
CA TYR A 149 6.32 -0.98 3.11
C TYR A 149 6.48 0.09 4.19
N LYS A 150 6.63 1.36 3.80
CA LYS A 150 6.88 2.44 4.77
C LYS A 150 5.61 3.08 5.32
N ARG A 151 4.57 3.24 4.49
CA ARG A 151 3.36 3.99 4.82
C ARG A 151 2.08 3.17 4.68
N GLY A 152 2.19 1.84 4.43
CA GLY A 152 1.05 0.94 4.28
C GLY A 152 0.30 0.73 5.60
N HIS A 153 -1.02 0.89 5.55
CA HIS A 153 -1.94 0.58 6.64
C HIS A 153 -3.16 -0.11 6.08
N LEU A 154 -3.64 -1.13 6.77
CA LEU A 154 -4.90 -1.82 6.48
C LEU A 154 -6.07 -1.15 7.18
N LYS A 155 -7.25 -1.29 6.60
CA LYS A 155 -8.52 -0.95 7.22
C LYS A 155 -9.12 -2.21 7.85
N ILE A 156 -8.95 -2.38 9.16
CA ILE A 156 -9.49 -3.51 9.93
C ILE A 156 -10.53 -2.94 10.89
N ASN A 157 -11.77 -3.42 10.82
CA ASN A 157 -12.89 -2.98 11.68
C ASN A 157 -13.02 -1.44 11.79
N GLY A 158 -12.86 -0.74 10.65
CA GLY A 158 -12.91 0.73 10.63
C GLY A 158 -11.66 1.43 11.17
N GLN A 159 -10.71 0.70 11.73
CA GLN A 159 -9.48 1.24 12.30
C GLN A 159 -8.31 1.21 11.29
N ARG A 160 -7.35 2.10 11.50
CA ARG A 160 -6.13 2.21 10.72
C ARG A 160 -5.01 1.41 11.38
N VAL A 161 -4.73 0.21 10.87
CA VAL A 161 -3.72 -0.71 11.42
C VAL A 161 -2.49 -0.75 10.51
N LYS A 162 -1.29 -0.53 11.07
CA LYS A 162 -0.03 -0.63 10.32
C LYS A 162 0.23 -2.07 9.89
N ILE A 163 0.72 -2.25 8.68
CA ILE A 163 1.13 -3.56 8.17
C ILE A 163 2.47 -3.92 8.84
N GLN A 164 2.43 -4.91 9.72
CA GLN A 164 3.60 -5.44 10.42
C GLN A 164 3.95 -6.86 9.96
N ASP A 165 2.92 -7.70 9.78
CA ASP A 165 3.05 -9.11 9.45
C ASP A 165 2.22 -9.51 8.23
N ASN A 166 2.68 -10.51 7.48
CA ASN A 166 1.91 -11.10 6.38
C ASN A 166 0.63 -11.81 6.87
N LYS A 167 0.60 -12.26 8.13
CA LYS A 167 -0.61 -12.82 8.74
C LYS A 167 -1.77 -11.84 8.72
N GLN A 168 -1.54 -10.56 9.06
CA GLN A 168 -2.57 -9.51 9.01
C GLN A 168 -3.16 -9.33 7.61
N ILE A 169 -2.32 -9.50 6.56
CA ILE A 169 -2.75 -9.41 5.16
C ILE A 169 -3.64 -10.61 4.81
N LYS A 170 -3.18 -11.82 5.14
CA LYS A 170 -3.92 -13.05 4.92
C LYS A 170 -5.29 -13.01 5.60
N ASP A 171 -5.33 -12.66 6.88
CA ASP A 171 -6.57 -12.60 7.69
C ASP A 171 -7.52 -11.51 7.17
N LYS A 172 -6.98 -10.35 6.72
CA LYS A 172 -7.79 -9.24 6.20
C LYS A 172 -8.45 -9.55 4.87
N PHE A 173 -7.72 -10.14 3.93
CA PHE A 173 -8.24 -10.37 2.58
C PHE A 173 -8.87 -11.74 2.42
N ASN A 174 -8.52 -12.70 3.29
CA ASN A 174 -8.98 -14.09 3.26
C ASN A 174 -9.02 -14.68 1.85
N ASN A 175 -7.97 -14.41 1.07
CA ASN A 175 -7.86 -14.77 -0.34
C ASN A 175 -6.49 -15.40 -0.59
N GLU A 176 -6.47 -16.54 -1.27
CA GLU A 176 -5.24 -17.28 -1.59
C GLU A 176 -4.27 -16.51 -2.49
N ASP A 177 -4.79 -15.60 -3.30
CA ASP A 177 -3.98 -14.76 -4.18
C ASP A 177 -3.29 -13.59 -3.45
N ILE A 178 -3.75 -13.23 -2.22
CA ILE A 178 -3.25 -12.08 -1.46
C ILE A 178 -2.82 -12.53 -0.07
N VAL A 179 -1.64 -13.08 0.04
CA VAL A 179 -1.08 -13.63 1.28
C VAL A 179 0.04 -12.75 1.85
N CYS A 180 0.72 -12.00 1.00
CA CYS A 180 1.87 -11.20 1.41
C CYS A 180 1.85 -9.80 0.80
N ILE A 181 2.72 -8.93 1.31
CA ILE A 181 2.82 -7.54 0.82
C ILE A 181 3.25 -7.48 -0.65
N GLU A 182 4.07 -8.41 -1.14
CA GLU A 182 4.48 -8.46 -2.55
C GLU A 182 3.31 -8.84 -3.47
N ASP A 183 2.34 -9.63 -3.00
CA ASP A 183 1.10 -9.88 -3.75
C ASP A 183 0.30 -8.58 -3.90
N MET A 184 0.20 -7.78 -2.83
CA MET A 184 -0.45 -6.46 -2.90
C MET A 184 0.26 -5.53 -3.89
N VAL A 185 1.61 -5.49 -3.85
CA VAL A 185 2.43 -4.73 -4.82
C VAL A 185 2.11 -5.17 -6.24
N ASN A 186 2.11 -6.48 -6.49
CA ASN A 186 1.84 -7.04 -7.82
C ASN A 186 0.43 -6.71 -8.31
N GLN A 187 -0.60 -6.93 -7.48
CA GLN A 187 -2.00 -6.61 -7.85
C GLN A 187 -2.20 -5.12 -8.14
N ILE A 188 -1.50 -4.24 -7.43
CA ILE A 188 -1.57 -2.81 -7.66
C ILE A 188 -0.81 -2.42 -8.93
N PHE A 189 0.44 -2.85 -9.08
CA PHE A 189 1.30 -2.42 -10.19
C PHE A 189 0.83 -2.94 -11.54
N THR A 190 0.39 -4.19 -11.60
CA THR A 190 -0.15 -4.81 -12.84
C THR A 190 -1.62 -4.51 -13.10
N VAL A 191 -2.32 -3.85 -12.13
CA VAL A 191 -3.78 -3.65 -12.16
C VAL A 191 -4.51 -5.00 -12.32
N GLY A 192 -4.14 -5.95 -11.45
CA GLY A 192 -4.69 -7.30 -11.46
C GLY A 192 -6.17 -7.37 -11.05
N LYS A 193 -6.75 -8.58 -11.10
CA LYS A 193 -8.17 -8.83 -10.77
C LYS A 193 -8.58 -8.32 -9.38
N HIS A 194 -7.67 -8.36 -8.41
CA HIS A 194 -7.92 -7.93 -7.03
C HIS A 194 -7.49 -6.49 -6.73
N PHE A 195 -7.20 -5.68 -7.75
CA PHE A 195 -6.80 -4.27 -7.56
C PHE A 195 -7.76 -3.51 -6.65
N ARG A 196 -9.08 -3.60 -6.92
CA ARG A 196 -10.12 -2.90 -6.15
C ARG A 196 -10.18 -3.39 -4.71
N THR A 197 -10.11 -4.70 -4.50
CA THR A 197 -10.11 -5.32 -3.16
C THR A 197 -8.93 -4.83 -2.34
N VAL A 198 -7.72 -4.85 -2.91
CA VAL A 198 -6.51 -4.39 -2.25
C VAL A 198 -6.59 -2.90 -1.94
N THR A 199 -6.93 -2.05 -2.91
CA THR A 199 -6.97 -0.59 -2.70
C THR A 199 -8.05 -0.16 -1.73
N ASN A 200 -9.21 -0.84 -1.68
CA ASN A 200 -10.27 -0.57 -0.72
C ASN A 200 -9.95 -1.10 0.69
N GLY A 201 -9.25 -2.23 0.77
CA GLY A 201 -8.78 -2.80 2.04
C GLY A 201 -7.66 -2.00 2.71
N MET A 202 -7.01 -1.10 1.96
CA MET A 202 -6.00 -0.21 2.48
C MET A 202 -6.57 1.15 2.90
N TRP A 203 -5.98 1.71 3.94
CA TRP A 203 -6.17 3.12 4.28
C TRP A 203 -5.42 4.02 3.29
N PRO A 204 -5.92 5.23 2.94
CA PRO A 204 -5.13 6.20 2.19
C PRO A 204 -3.77 6.45 2.85
N PHE A 205 -2.72 6.49 2.07
CA PHE A 205 -1.38 6.74 2.60
C PHE A 205 -1.30 8.17 3.15
N LYS A 206 -0.92 8.32 4.41
CA LYS A 206 -0.60 9.63 5.00
C LYS A 206 0.89 9.89 4.82
N LEU A 207 1.22 10.75 3.89
CA LEU A 207 2.61 11.13 3.62
C LEU A 207 3.02 12.34 4.47
N SER A 208 4.33 12.50 4.61
CA SER A 208 4.93 13.71 5.18
C SER A 208 4.98 14.82 4.12
N PRO A 209 5.11 16.11 4.52
CA PRO A 209 5.45 17.16 3.58
C PRO A 209 6.76 16.82 2.84
N PRO A 210 6.91 17.26 1.57
CA PRO A 210 8.12 16.97 0.83
C PRO A 210 9.34 17.67 1.47
N LYS A 211 10.41 16.91 1.71
CA LYS A 211 11.68 17.47 2.18
C LYS A 211 12.16 18.54 1.19
N GLY A 212 12.53 19.73 1.68
CA GLY A 212 12.86 20.89 0.88
C GLY A 212 11.65 21.67 0.33
N GLY A 213 10.43 21.37 0.84
CA GLY A 213 9.22 22.12 0.52
C GLY A 213 8.67 21.90 -0.89
N MET A 214 7.73 22.74 -1.25
CA MET A 214 7.10 22.85 -2.57
C MET A 214 7.49 24.18 -3.21
N ARG A 215 7.55 24.24 -4.54
CA ARG A 215 7.87 25.48 -5.25
C ARG A 215 6.69 26.44 -5.22
N GLN A 216 5.67 26.13 -6.01
CA GLN A 216 4.46 26.95 -6.14
C GLN A 216 3.23 26.07 -6.32
N LYS A 217 2.54 25.77 -5.23
CA LYS A 217 1.35 24.91 -5.24
C LYS A 217 0.11 25.53 -5.93
N ARG A 218 0.19 26.77 -6.41
CA ARG A 218 -0.88 27.46 -7.14
C ARG A 218 -0.69 27.45 -8.66
N ARG A 219 0.51 27.08 -9.15
CA ARG A 219 0.82 26.97 -10.59
C ARG A 219 0.83 25.52 -11.03
N HIS A 220 0.50 25.29 -12.29
CA HIS A 220 0.56 23.98 -12.90
C HIS A 220 2.02 23.50 -13.03
N PHE A 221 2.22 22.18 -12.98
CA PHE A 221 3.56 21.59 -13.05
C PHE A 221 4.31 21.95 -14.33
N VAL A 222 3.62 22.02 -15.46
CA VAL A 222 4.21 22.43 -16.75
C VAL A 222 4.68 23.87 -16.74
N GLU A 223 4.06 24.74 -15.95
CA GLU A 223 4.42 26.14 -15.75
C GLU A 223 5.48 26.33 -14.63
N GLY A 224 6.15 25.27 -14.21
CA GLY A 224 7.13 25.30 -13.11
C GLY A 224 6.55 25.23 -11.71
N GLY A 225 5.23 24.97 -11.58
CA GLY A 225 4.53 24.81 -10.29
C GLY A 225 4.48 23.36 -9.79
N ASP A 226 3.49 23.07 -8.97
CA ASP A 226 3.42 21.81 -8.23
C ASP A 226 2.15 20.99 -8.48
N PHE A 227 1.03 21.57 -8.94
CA PHE A 227 -0.19 20.81 -9.15
C PHE A 227 -0.29 20.19 -10.55
N GLY A 228 -1.19 19.24 -10.70
CA GLY A 228 -1.50 18.60 -11.97
C GLY A 228 -0.69 17.34 -12.25
N ASN A 229 -0.63 16.95 -13.53
CA ASN A 229 0.06 15.75 -13.97
C ASN A 229 1.58 15.97 -14.00
N ARG A 230 2.31 15.16 -13.27
CA ARG A 230 3.78 15.14 -13.24
C ARG A 230 4.36 13.94 -13.98
N GLU A 231 3.52 13.13 -14.59
CA GLU A 231 3.92 11.90 -15.28
C GLU A 231 4.90 11.05 -14.43
N SER A 232 6.03 10.66 -14.97
CA SER A 232 7.06 9.88 -14.27
C SER A 232 7.79 10.68 -13.18
N LEU A 233 7.80 12.03 -13.25
CA LEU A 233 8.47 12.90 -12.27
C LEU A 233 7.77 12.91 -10.91
N ILE A 234 6.54 12.39 -10.81
CA ILE A 234 5.85 12.17 -9.53
C ILE A 234 6.67 11.27 -8.58
N ASN A 235 7.49 10.37 -9.12
CA ASN A 235 8.32 9.49 -8.31
C ASN A 235 9.36 10.26 -7.49
N LYS A 236 9.99 11.30 -8.07
CA LYS A 236 10.92 12.19 -7.36
C LYS A 236 10.22 12.94 -6.23
N PHE A 237 9.00 13.41 -6.45
CA PHE A 237 8.17 14.05 -5.43
C PHE A 237 7.84 13.10 -4.28
N LEU A 238 7.37 11.89 -4.59
CA LEU A 238 6.97 10.91 -3.58
C LEU A 238 8.14 10.42 -2.71
N VAL A 239 9.33 10.23 -3.30
CA VAL A 239 10.53 9.87 -2.53
C VAL A 239 10.84 10.90 -1.45
N ARG A 240 10.56 12.20 -1.70
CA ARG A 240 10.73 13.28 -0.71
C ARG A 240 9.64 13.30 0.37
N CYS A 241 8.50 12.59 0.15
CA CYS A 241 7.36 12.54 1.06
C CYS A 241 7.30 11.26 1.90
N ILE A 242 7.95 10.17 1.45
CA ILE A 242 7.99 8.86 2.09
C ILE A 242 9.07 8.83 3.17
#